data_c56c75c768444ec01a6c85de7c36581e
#
_entry.id   c56c75c768444ec01a6c85de7c36581e
#
_cell.length_a   1.000
_cell.length_b   1.000
_cell.length_c   1.000
_cell.angle_alpha   90.00
_cell.angle_beta   90.00
_cell.angle_gamma   90.00
#
_symmetry.space_group_name_H-M   'P 1'
#
loop_
_entity.id
_entity.type
_entity.pdbx_description
1 polymer ?
#
loop_
_entity_poly.entity_id
_entity_poly.type
_entity_poly.pdbx_seq_one_letter_code
_entity_poly.pdbx_strand_id
1 'polypeptide(L)'
;MTKETFQVVSAYDGTKLDALCFLPEGKPKGIFQILHGMCEYKERYQPFMSFLAEHGYIAAAHDHRGHGNSVSDKSDLGYFSDKTGKAVTEDAFAVTQALKKRYGDLPIILFGHSMGSLVAMNYLQKHETAIEKLVICGMPKKNIFVGVGLFLNGVISLFKGERHRS
;
A
#
# COMPACT_ATOMS: atom_id res chain seq x y z
N MET A 1 15.98 16.85 7.13
CA MET A 1 15.04 15.85 6.57
C MET A 1 15.14 15.82 5.06
N THR A 2 15.31 14.66 4.45
CA THR A 2 15.43 14.47 2.99
C THR A 2 14.22 13.72 2.46
N LYS A 3 13.74 14.09 1.26
CA LYS A 3 12.64 13.43 0.57
C LYS A 3 13.18 12.71 -0.66
N GLU A 4 12.81 11.43 -0.83
CA GLU A 4 13.22 10.60 -1.95
C GLU A 4 12.02 9.93 -2.59
N THR A 5 12.06 9.75 -3.92
CA THR A 5 11.09 8.97 -4.68
C THR A 5 11.81 7.86 -5.43
N PHE A 6 11.17 6.70 -5.56
CA PHE A 6 11.69 5.56 -6.32
C PHE A 6 10.57 4.65 -6.77
N GLN A 7 10.87 3.77 -7.72
CA GLN A 7 9.92 2.76 -8.18
C GLN A 7 10.31 1.39 -7.66
N VAL A 8 9.31 0.59 -7.32
CA VAL A 8 9.43 -0.83 -7.00
C VAL A 8 8.67 -1.62 -8.04
N VAL A 9 9.30 -2.66 -8.59
CA VAL A 9 8.64 -3.54 -9.55
C VAL A 9 7.98 -4.68 -8.79
N SER A 10 6.68 -4.85 -8.97
CA SER A 10 5.92 -5.96 -8.42
C SER A 10 6.46 -7.29 -8.96
N ALA A 11 6.76 -8.22 -8.05
CA ALA A 11 7.12 -9.59 -8.44
C ALA A 11 5.91 -10.39 -8.96
N TYR A 12 4.69 -9.91 -8.75
CA TYR A 12 3.47 -10.59 -9.17
C TYR A 12 3.26 -10.53 -10.68
N ASP A 13 3.43 -9.34 -11.29
CA ASP A 13 3.10 -9.11 -12.69
C ASP A 13 3.93 -7.98 -13.36
N GLY A 14 4.96 -7.49 -12.70
CA GLY A 14 5.80 -6.42 -13.22
C GLY A 14 5.22 -5.00 -13.08
N THR A 15 4.08 -4.82 -12.42
CA THR A 15 3.50 -3.49 -12.15
C THR A 15 4.53 -2.60 -11.44
N LYS A 16 4.69 -1.37 -11.92
CA LYS A 16 5.57 -0.38 -11.30
C LYS A 16 4.83 0.36 -10.21
N LEU A 17 5.33 0.26 -8.99
CA LEU A 17 4.79 0.91 -7.81
C LEU A 17 5.60 2.16 -7.51
N ASP A 18 4.96 3.30 -7.45
CA ASP A 18 5.62 4.57 -7.16
C ASP A 18 5.67 4.79 -5.64
N ALA A 19 6.87 4.98 -5.10
CA ALA A 19 7.13 5.07 -3.68
C ALA A 19 7.77 6.41 -3.31
N LEU A 20 7.46 6.87 -2.11
CA LEU A 20 7.94 8.10 -1.49
C LEU A 20 8.49 7.78 -0.11
N CYS A 21 9.66 8.32 0.21
CA CYS A 21 10.26 8.25 1.53
C CYS A 21 10.61 9.64 2.07
N PHE A 22 10.46 9.79 3.38
CA PHE A 22 11.02 10.89 4.16
C PHE A 22 12.07 10.30 5.11
N LEU A 23 13.28 10.85 5.05
CA LEU A 23 14.44 10.38 5.81
C LEU A 23 14.68 11.32 6.99
N PRO A 24 14.90 10.78 8.20
CA PRO A 24 15.27 11.58 9.36
C PRO A 24 16.70 12.14 9.22
N GLU A 25 17.02 13.12 10.04
CA GLU A 25 18.41 13.49 10.27
C GLU A 25 19.07 12.48 11.22
N GLY A 26 20.29 12.08 10.91
CA GLY A 26 21.05 11.12 11.70
C GLY A 26 20.65 9.66 11.50
N LYS A 27 20.99 8.80 12.46
CA LYS A 27 20.77 7.34 12.36
C LYS A 27 19.27 7.00 12.58
N PRO A 28 18.61 6.33 11.62
CA PRO A 28 17.21 5.95 11.76
C PRO A 28 16.99 4.92 12.88
N LYS A 29 15.86 5.04 13.58
CA LYS A 29 15.39 4.09 14.61
C LYS A 29 14.70 2.88 13.98
N GLY A 30 14.16 3.02 12.77
CA GLY A 30 13.37 2.01 12.06
C GLY A 30 12.67 2.62 10.85
N ILE A 31 11.90 1.80 10.16
CA ILE A 31 11.15 2.18 8.97
C ILE A 31 9.65 2.09 9.29
N PHE A 32 8.92 3.16 9.01
CA PHE A 32 7.46 3.20 9.08
C PHE A 32 6.92 3.07 7.66
N GLN A 33 6.42 1.89 7.30
CA GLN A 33 5.83 1.62 5.99
C GLN A 33 4.32 1.80 6.05
N ILE A 34 3.79 2.71 5.23
CA ILE A 34 2.39 3.13 5.22
C ILE A 34 1.66 2.55 4.02
N LEU A 35 0.54 1.87 4.29
CA LEU A 35 -0.42 1.34 3.32
C LEU A 35 -1.68 2.20 3.36
N HIS A 36 -1.93 2.95 2.29
CA HIS A 36 -3.04 3.89 2.21
C HIS A 36 -4.41 3.24 1.99
N GLY A 37 -5.48 3.99 2.18
CA GLY A 37 -6.85 3.54 1.95
C GLY A 37 -7.27 3.55 0.48
N MET A 38 -8.50 3.07 0.22
CA MET A 38 -9.09 3.12 -1.12
C MET A 38 -9.28 4.57 -1.58
N CYS A 39 -9.06 4.83 -2.86
CA CYS A 39 -9.14 6.17 -3.46
C CYS A 39 -8.20 7.21 -2.85
N GLU A 40 -7.16 6.75 -2.16
CA GLU A 40 -6.09 7.59 -1.62
C GLU A 40 -4.82 7.44 -2.47
N TYR A 41 -3.76 8.14 -2.07
CA TYR A 41 -2.44 8.11 -2.69
C TYR A 41 -1.39 8.51 -1.66
N LYS A 42 -0.13 8.16 -1.90
CA LYS A 42 0.97 8.28 -0.93
C LYS A 42 1.21 9.73 -0.45
N GLU A 43 1.02 10.73 -1.32
CA GLU A 43 1.25 12.13 -0.96
C GLU A 43 0.30 12.66 0.11
N ARG A 44 -0.88 12.04 0.28
CA ARG A 44 -1.81 12.38 1.36
C ARG A 44 -1.20 12.19 2.76
N TYR A 45 -0.21 11.31 2.86
CA TYR A 45 0.45 10.99 4.12
C TYR A 45 1.69 11.85 4.40
N GLN A 46 2.06 12.80 3.53
CA GLN A 46 3.27 13.60 3.71
C GLN A 46 3.34 14.32 5.08
N PRO A 47 2.26 14.93 5.62
CA PRO A 47 2.34 15.54 6.96
C PRO A 47 2.68 14.52 8.05
N PHE A 48 2.10 13.31 8.00
CA PHE A 48 2.40 12.24 8.93
C PHE A 48 3.82 11.67 8.72
N MET A 49 4.26 11.55 7.47
CA MET A 49 5.61 11.10 7.14
C MET A 49 6.67 12.11 7.62
N SER A 50 6.40 13.42 7.51
CA SER A 50 7.28 14.47 8.05
C SER A 50 7.40 14.33 9.56
N PHE A 51 6.27 14.22 10.26
CA PHE A 51 6.25 13.99 11.71
C PHE A 51 7.08 12.76 12.12
N LEU A 52 6.93 11.63 11.42
CA LEU A 52 7.70 10.42 11.72
C LEU A 52 9.21 10.62 11.48
N ALA A 53 9.57 11.31 10.40
CA ALA A 53 10.97 11.61 10.09
C ALA A 53 11.60 12.54 11.15
N GLU A 54 10.89 13.56 11.61
CA GLU A 54 11.30 14.43 12.71
C GLU A 54 11.51 13.65 14.02
N HIS A 55 10.82 12.52 14.19
CA HIS A 55 10.96 11.62 15.35
C HIS A 55 11.98 10.49 15.14
N GLY A 56 12.74 10.52 14.04
CA GLY A 56 13.87 9.62 13.80
C GLY A 56 13.51 8.33 13.07
N TYR A 57 12.37 8.26 12.38
CA TYR A 57 11.98 7.12 11.57
C TYR A 57 12.11 7.45 10.08
N ILE A 58 12.52 6.47 9.27
CA ILE A 58 12.28 6.52 7.84
C ILE A 58 10.78 6.29 7.65
N ALA A 59 10.07 7.25 7.05
CA ALA A 59 8.67 7.09 6.71
C ALA A 59 8.52 6.83 5.22
N ALA A 60 7.93 5.71 4.86
CA ALA A 60 7.77 5.26 3.48
C ALA A 60 6.29 5.01 3.16
N ALA A 61 5.83 5.46 2.01
CA ALA A 61 4.52 5.14 1.46
C ALA A 61 4.65 4.86 -0.04
N HIS A 62 3.82 3.99 -0.57
CA HIS A 62 3.73 3.77 -2.02
C HIS A 62 2.28 3.88 -2.47
N ASP A 63 2.06 4.26 -3.71
CA ASP A 63 0.75 4.13 -4.32
C ASP A 63 0.48 2.65 -4.59
N HIS A 64 -0.61 2.13 -4.06
CA HIS A 64 -1.06 0.78 -4.40
C HIS A 64 -1.31 0.65 -5.91
N ARG A 65 -1.21 -0.56 -6.45
CA ARG A 65 -1.65 -0.82 -7.82
C ARG A 65 -3.05 -0.24 -8.05
N GLY A 66 -3.31 0.29 -9.22
CA GLY A 66 -4.57 0.97 -9.52
C GLY A 66 -4.75 2.32 -8.83
N HIS A 67 -3.72 2.89 -8.19
CA HIS A 67 -3.80 4.18 -7.48
C HIS A 67 -2.63 5.10 -7.83
N GLY A 68 -2.87 6.40 -7.68
CA GLY A 68 -1.86 7.45 -7.79
C GLY A 68 -1.00 7.32 -9.04
N ASN A 69 0.32 7.34 -8.85
CA ASN A 69 1.32 7.22 -9.92
C ASN A 69 1.72 5.76 -10.23
N SER A 70 1.10 4.76 -9.57
CA SER A 70 1.29 3.34 -9.87
C SER A 70 0.40 2.85 -11.01
N VAL A 71 -0.27 3.75 -11.72
CA VAL A 71 -1.02 3.46 -12.95
C VAL A 71 -0.30 4.03 -14.17
N SER A 72 -0.33 3.30 -15.28
CA SER A 72 0.22 3.77 -16.56
C SER A 72 -0.77 4.64 -17.32
N ASP A 73 -2.06 4.39 -17.16
CA ASP A 73 -3.16 5.14 -17.77
C ASP A 73 -4.23 5.43 -16.72
N LYS A 74 -4.86 6.60 -16.83
CA LYS A 74 -5.96 7.00 -15.92
C LYS A 74 -7.16 6.06 -15.96
N SER A 75 -7.34 5.32 -17.06
CA SER A 75 -8.37 4.27 -17.18
C SER A 75 -8.11 3.08 -16.26
N ASP A 76 -6.88 2.90 -15.77
CA ASP A 76 -6.52 1.82 -14.85
C ASP A 76 -6.71 2.20 -13.37
N LEU A 77 -7.10 3.44 -13.05
CA LEU A 77 -7.40 3.82 -11.67
C LEU A 77 -8.51 2.94 -11.10
N GLY A 78 -8.28 2.36 -9.93
CA GLY A 78 -9.19 1.45 -9.26
C GLY A 78 -9.12 0.00 -9.76
N TYR A 79 -8.29 -0.30 -10.77
CA TYR A 79 -8.10 -1.66 -11.27
C TYR A 79 -6.91 -2.35 -10.58
N PHE A 80 -7.17 -3.45 -9.88
CA PHE A 80 -6.17 -4.18 -9.10
C PHE A 80 -5.52 -5.35 -9.83
N SER A 81 -5.98 -5.68 -11.04
CA SER A 81 -5.58 -6.87 -11.83
C SER A 81 -5.72 -8.23 -11.12
N ASP A 82 -6.24 -8.23 -9.91
CA ASP A 82 -6.42 -9.41 -9.06
C ASP A 82 -7.66 -9.25 -8.17
N LYS A 83 -8.55 -10.24 -8.20
CA LYS A 83 -9.80 -10.27 -7.42
C LYS A 83 -9.62 -10.77 -5.99
N THR A 84 -8.44 -11.32 -5.67
CA THR A 84 -8.19 -11.99 -4.37
C THR A 84 -7.50 -11.11 -3.35
N GLY A 85 -6.97 -9.95 -3.77
CA GLY A 85 -6.12 -9.09 -2.94
C GLY A 85 -4.70 -9.63 -2.74
N LYS A 86 -4.34 -10.73 -3.43
CA LYS A 86 -2.99 -11.32 -3.35
C LYS A 86 -1.96 -10.37 -3.94
N ALA A 87 -2.23 -9.81 -5.11
CA ALA A 87 -1.30 -8.94 -5.80
C ALA A 87 -0.93 -7.72 -4.96
N VAL A 88 -1.90 -7.00 -4.39
CA VAL A 88 -1.64 -5.80 -3.56
C VAL A 88 -0.89 -6.15 -2.26
N THR A 89 -1.07 -7.37 -1.73
CA THR A 89 -0.33 -7.87 -0.57
C THR A 89 1.14 -8.14 -0.92
N GLU A 90 1.39 -8.82 -2.04
CA GLU A 90 2.76 -9.08 -2.52
C GLU A 90 3.48 -7.79 -2.95
N ASP A 91 2.76 -6.81 -3.46
CA ASP A 91 3.29 -5.47 -3.73
C ASP A 91 3.79 -4.79 -2.44
N ALA A 92 3.00 -4.84 -1.39
CA ALA A 92 3.40 -4.29 -0.10
C ALA A 92 4.66 -4.98 0.43
N PHE A 93 4.79 -6.30 0.23
CA PHE A 93 5.99 -7.04 0.61
C PHE A 93 7.20 -6.69 -0.28
N ALA A 94 7.00 -6.53 -1.59
CA ALA A 94 8.07 -6.08 -2.49
C ALA A 94 8.62 -4.71 -2.08
N VAL A 95 7.75 -3.79 -1.64
CA VAL A 95 8.16 -2.49 -1.08
C VAL A 95 8.96 -2.68 0.22
N THR A 96 8.53 -3.58 1.13
CA THR A 96 9.29 -3.91 2.34
C THR A 96 10.71 -4.37 2.00
N GLN A 97 10.84 -5.29 1.03
CA GLN A 97 12.14 -5.79 0.59
C GLN A 97 13.01 -4.69 -0.03
N ALA A 98 12.41 -3.82 -0.85
CA ALA A 98 13.12 -2.68 -1.43
C ALA A 98 13.61 -1.70 -0.37
N LEU A 99 12.82 -1.44 0.67
CA LEU A 99 13.19 -0.59 1.80
C LEU A 99 14.35 -1.19 2.60
N LYS A 100 14.30 -2.49 2.93
CA LYS A 100 15.40 -3.20 3.61
C LYS A 100 16.68 -3.19 2.76
N LYS A 101 16.57 -3.43 1.47
CA LYS A 101 17.73 -3.37 0.55
C LYS A 101 18.35 -1.97 0.50
N ARG A 102 17.53 -0.91 0.55
CA ARG A 102 17.96 0.48 0.40
C ARG A 102 18.54 1.08 1.68
N TYR A 103 17.95 0.76 2.82
CA TYR A 103 18.24 1.41 4.09
C TYR A 103 18.81 0.46 5.15
N GLY A 104 19.02 -0.81 4.81
CA GLY A 104 19.53 -1.83 5.73
C GLY A 104 18.42 -2.56 6.49
N ASP A 105 18.81 -3.55 7.30
CA ASP A 105 17.88 -4.39 8.07
C ASP A 105 17.42 -3.66 9.36
N LEU A 106 16.66 -2.59 9.13
CA LEU A 106 16.02 -1.83 10.21
C LEU A 106 14.67 -2.46 10.56
N PRO A 107 14.22 -2.32 11.83
CA PRO A 107 12.89 -2.77 12.24
C PRO A 107 11.81 -2.06 11.43
N ILE A 108 10.86 -2.84 10.88
CA ILE A 108 9.74 -2.31 10.10
C ILE A 108 8.47 -2.25 10.95
N ILE A 109 7.86 -1.08 10.98
CA ILE A 109 6.53 -0.86 11.53
C ILE A 109 5.59 -0.71 10.33
N LEU A 110 4.69 -1.68 10.14
CA LEU A 110 3.70 -1.64 9.08
C LEU A 110 2.44 -0.93 9.56
N PHE A 111 2.06 0.15 8.89
CA PHE A 111 0.85 0.92 9.20
C PHE A 111 -0.15 0.76 8.07
N GLY A 112 -1.38 0.35 8.38
CA GLY A 112 -2.48 0.24 7.41
C GLY A 112 -3.66 1.14 7.79
N HIS A 113 -4.13 1.95 6.84
CA HIS A 113 -5.32 2.77 6.99
C HIS A 113 -6.46 2.26 6.11
N SER A 114 -7.67 2.09 6.66
CA SER A 114 -8.86 1.69 5.91
C SER A 114 -8.62 0.42 5.07
N MET A 115 -8.70 0.47 3.74
CA MET A 115 -8.33 -0.64 2.85
C MET A 115 -6.91 -1.15 3.13
N GLY A 116 -5.95 -0.25 3.38
CA GLY A 116 -4.58 -0.62 3.74
C GLY A 116 -4.49 -1.47 5.02
N SER A 117 -5.48 -1.37 5.92
CA SER A 117 -5.60 -2.26 7.09
C SER A 117 -5.89 -3.70 6.69
N LEU A 118 -6.73 -3.92 5.67
CA LEU A 118 -7.00 -5.26 5.15
C LEU A 118 -5.77 -5.84 4.44
N VAL A 119 -5.06 -5.02 3.66
CA VAL A 119 -3.79 -5.41 3.03
C VAL A 119 -2.77 -5.78 4.11
N ALA A 120 -2.64 -4.98 5.17
CA ALA A 120 -1.71 -5.22 6.27
C ALA A 120 -2.03 -6.52 7.03
N MET A 121 -3.30 -6.85 7.22
CA MET A 121 -3.72 -8.13 7.84
C MET A 121 -3.39 -9.33 6.94
N ASN A 122 -3.61 -9.24 5.63
CA ASN A 122 -3.21 -10.28 4.70
C ASN A 122 -1.69 -10.41 4.62
N TYR A 123 -0.98 -9.29 4.68
CA TYR A 123 0.48 -9.25 4.76
C TYR A 123 1.00 -10.00 5.99
N LEU A 124 0.43 -9.72 7.17
CA LEU A 124 0.83 -10.39 8.42
C LEU A 124 0.69 -11.93 8.33
N GLN A 125 -0.38 -12.43 7.70
CA GLN A 125 -0.61 -13.87 7.55
C GLN A 125 0.47 -14.57 6.71
N LYS A 126 1.17 -13.86 5.82
CA LYS A 126 2.14 -14.43 4.88
C LYS A 126 3.58 -14.06 5.19
N HIS A 127 3.79 -12.89 5.73
CA HIS A 127 5.10 -12.24 5.86
C HIS A 127 5.34 -11.69 7.27
N GLU A 128 4.81 -12.36 8.31
CA GLU A 128 4.89 -11.90 9.71
C GLU A 128 6.32 -11.61 10.18
N THR A 129 7.28 -12.42 9.75
CA THR A 129 8.69 -12.28 10.12
C THR A 129 9.39 -11.07 9.47
N ALA A 130 8.76 -10.44 8.48
CA ALA A 130 9.34 -9.30 7.77
C ALA A 130 9.13 -7.97 8.50
N ILE A 131 8.21 -7.92 9.47
CA ILE A 131 7.87 -6.71 10.26
C ILE A 131 8.01 -6.96 11.75
N GLU A 132 8.28 -5.90 12.51
CA GLU A 132 8.36 -5.96 13.98
C GLU A 132 7.04 -5.57 14.64
N LYS A 133 6.34 -4.59 14.06
CA LYS A 133 5.07 -4.08 14.61
C LYS A 133 4.06 -3.83 13.51
N LEU A 134 2.79 -4.02 13.86
CA LEU A 134 1.65 -3.71 13.02
C LEU A 134 0.76 -2.67 13.69
N VAL A 135 0.41 -1.63 12.95
CA VAL A 135 -0.55 -0.60 13.38
C VAL A 135 -1.72 -0.57 12.40
N ILE A 136 -2.92 -0.77 12.92
CA ILE A 136 -4.17 -0.79 12.14
C ILE A 136 -5.00 0.43 12.51
N CYS A 137 -5.41 1.20 11.50
CA CYS A 137 -6.23 2.40 11.67
C CYS A 137 -7.46 2.33 10.75
N GLY A 138 -8.66 2.53 11.33
CA GLY A 138 -9.88 2.61 10.55
C GLY A 138 -10.24 1.34 9.78
N MET A 139 -9.99 0.15 10.35
CA MET A 139 -10.30 -1.12 9.69
C MET A 139 -11.80 -1.19 9.34
N PRO A 140 -12.15 -1.46 8.05
CA PRO A 140 -13.53 -1.61 7.64
C PRO A 140 -14.20 -2.79 8.36
N LYS A 141 -15.37 -2.57 8.92
CA LYS A 141 -16.19 -3.66 9.46
C LYS A 141 -16.86 -4.42 8.30
N LYS A 142 -17.03 -5.73 8.50
CA LYS A 142 -17.80 -6.57 7.58
C LYS A 142 -19.24 -6.01 7.51
N ASN A 143 -19.66 -5.52 6.35
CA ASN A 143 -21.00 -5.02 6.11
C ASN A 143 -21.76 -6.04 5.27
N ILE A 144 -22.96 -6.42 5.70
CA ILE A 144 -23.80 -7.39 5.00
C ILE A 144 -24.16 -6.92 3.58
N PHE A 145 -24.27 -5.61 3.34
CA PHE A 145 -24.54 -5.03 2.03
C PHE A 145 -23.38 -5.12 1.04
N VAL A 146 -22.15 -5.41 1.51
CA VAL A 146 -21.00 -5.61 0.61
C VAL A 146 -21.23 -6.80 -0.31
N GLY A 147 -21.82 -7.88 0.21
CA GLY A 147 -22.16 -9.06 -0.61
C GLY A 147 -23.13 -8.74 -1.75
N VAL A 148 -24.16 -7.92 -1.47
CA VAL A 148 -25.12 -7.46 -2.49
C VAL A 148 -24.42 -6.57 -3.53
N GLY A 149 -23.57 -5.63 -3.09
CA GLY A 149 -22.80 -4.77 -3.99
C GLY A 149 -21.85 -5.56 -4.90
N LEU A 150 -21.15 -6.57 -4.35
CA LEU A 150 -20.27 -7.44 -5.13
C LEU A 150 -21.06 -8.28 -6.15
N PHE A 151 -22.23 -8.79 -5.78
CA PHE A 151 -23.10 -9.53 -6.70
C PHE A 151 -23.56 -8.64 -7.86
N LEU A 152 -24.08 -7.44 -7.56
CA LEU A 152 -24.52 -6.49 -8.59
C LEU A 152 -23.35 -6.07 -9.50
N ASN A 153 -22.19 -5.80 -8.94
CA ASN A 153 -20.99 -5.48 -9.72
C ASN A 153 -20.58 -6.66 -10.61
N GLY A 154 -20.68 -7.89 -10.11
CA GLY A 154 -20.41 -9.10 -10.90
C GLY A 154 -21.36 -9.22 -12.11
N VAL A 155 -22.64 -8.97 -11.92
CA VAL A 155 -23.63 -8.96 -13.01
C VAL A 155 -23.33 -7.85 -14.03
N ILE A 156 -23.02 -6.63 -13.57
CA ILE A 156 -22.67 -5.52 -14.45
C ILE A 156 -21.40 -5.83 -15.25
N SER A 157 -20.40 -6.44 -14.62
CA SER A 157 -19.13 -6.81 -15.27
C SER A 157 -19.30 -7.81 -16.40
N LEU A 158 -20.30 -8.71 -16.33
CA LEU A 158 -20.62 -9.65 -17.40
C LEU A 158 -21.11 -8.95 -18.68
N PHE A 159 -21.78 -7.79 -18.54
CA PHE A 159 -22.31 -7.06 -19.68
C PHE A 159 -21.41 -5.91 -20.17
N LYS A 160 -20.63 -5.30 -19.27
CA LYS A 160 -19.85 -4.08 -19.55
C LYS A 160 -18.33 -4.29 -19.46
N GLY A 161 -17.89 -5.49 -19.10
CA GLY A 161 -16.48 -5.82 -18.92
C GLY A 161 -15.94 -5.46 -17.54
N GLU A 162 -14.79 -6.04 -17.17
CA GLU A 162 -14.19 -5.93 -15.84
C GLU A 162 -13.65 -4.52 -15.50
N ARG A 163 -13.38 -3.70 -16.49
CA ARG A 163 -12.89 -2.31 -16.33
C ARG A 163 -13.98 -1.26 -16.36
N HIS A 164 -15.25 -1.67 -16.31
CA HIS A 164 -16.36 -0.74 -16.29
C HIS A 164 -16.36 0.08 -15.01
N ARG A 165 -16.48 1.41 -15.17
CA ARG A 165 -16.68 2.34 -14.07
C ARG A 165 -18.16 2.65 -13.91
N SER A 166 -18.66 2.51 -12.69
CA SER A 166 -20.01 2.94 -12.30
C SER A 166 -20.03 4.42 -12.01
#